data_f82d26c742aff743b8c8bad5ed7ab832
#
_entry.id   f82d26c742aff743b8c8bad5ed7ab832
#
_cell.length_a   1.000
_cell.length_b   1.000
_cell.length_c   1.000
_cell.angle_alpha   90.00
_cell.angle_beta   90.00
_cell.angle_gamma   90.00
#
_symmetry.space_group_name_H-M   'P 1'
#
loop_
_entity.id
_entity.type
_entity.pdbx_description
1 polymer ?
#
loop_
_entity_poly.entity_id
_entity_poly.type
_entity_poly.pdbx_seq_one_letter_code
_entity_poly.pdbx_strand_id
1 'polypeptide(L)'
;MEVKINYTELQDYILSKFGKEVELSYANFSTITVSTRVSVFGFSRNIGIDLAIEKIENSVLYVSYGGALGIELLVSPAISFLKHLVPEKAGFVEETAGHKLAINLAMLDELKNVLDKVRLKEIRFDETSINVVATLK
;
A
#
# COMPACT_ATOMS: atom_id res chain seq x y z
N MET A 1 -5.19 -16.22 -12.81
CA MET A 1 -5.48 -16.61 -11.41
C MET A 1 -5.84 -15.38 -10.59
N GLU A 2 -6.59 -15.61 -9.55
CA GLU A 2 -7.02 -14.53 -8.66
C GLU A 2 -6.74 -14.91 -7.22
N VAL A 3 -6.19 -13.99 -6.46
CA VAL A 3 -5.90 -14.17 -5.04
C VAL A 3 -6.69 -13.12 -4.27
N LYS A 4 -7.38 -13.55 -3.24
CA LYS A 4 -8.18 -12.66 -2.38
C LYS A 4 -7.52 -12.57 -1.01
N ILE A 5 -7.25 -11.36 -0.57
CA ILE A 5 -6.65 -11.09 0.74
C ILE A 5 -7.62 -10.25 1.55
N ASN A 6 -8.06 -10.79 2.68
CA ASN A 6 -8.97 -10.09 3.57
C ASN A 6 -8.25 -8.94 4.26
N TYR A 7 -8.93 -7.81 4.46
CA TYR A 7 -8.34 -6.63 5.12
C TYR A 7 -7.84 -6.94 6.52
N THR A 8 -8.59 -7.70 7.28
CA THR A 8 -8.20 -8.08 8.64
C THR A 8 -6.91 -8.89 8.65
N GLU A 9 -6.78 -9.84 7.74
CA GLU A 9 -5.55 -10.63 7.61
C GLU A 9 -4.34 -9.76 7.27
N LEU A 10 -4.52 -8.81 6.36
CA LEU A 10 -3.44 -7.90 5.97
C LEU A 10 -3.07 -6.97 7.10
N GLN A 11 -4.06 -6.45 7.83
CA GLN A 11 -3.82 -5.61 9.02
C GLN A 11 -3.02 -6.37 10.08
N ASP A 12 -3.40 -7.62 10.35
CA ASP A 12 -2.71 -8.48 11.31
C ASP A 12 -1.27 -8.77 10.87
N TYR A 13 -1.07 -9.01 9.59
CA TYR A 13 0.26 -9.22 9.03
C TYR A 13 1.15 -7.98 9.21
N ILE A 14 0.63 -6.81 8.90
CA ILE A 14 1.37 -5.54 9.05
C ILE A 14 1.73 -5.30 10.52
N LEU A 15 0.79 -5.55 11.42
CA LEU A 15 1.04 -5.39 12.84
C LEU A 15 2.10 -6.37 13.33
N SER A 16 1.99 -7.64 12.95
CA SER A 16 2.90 -8.68 13.38
C SER A 16 4.32 -8.48 12.83
N LYS A 17 4.44 -8.11 11.56
CA LYS A 17 5.75 -8.02 10.91
C LYS A 17 6.44 -6.67 11.13
N PHE A 18 5.69 -5.60 11.13
CA PHE A 18 6.25 -4.24 11.16
C PHE A 18 5.92 -3.47 12.44
N GLY A 19 5.09 -4.02 13.31
CA GLY A 19 4.69 -3.35 14.55
C GLY A 19 3.83 -2.10 14.33
N LYS A 20 3.17 -2.00 13.17
CA LYS A 20 2.33 -0.85 12.83
C LYS A 20 0.87 -1.23 12.82
N GLU A 21 0.07 -0.49 13.57
CA GLU A 21 -1.37 -0.67 13.60
C GLU A 21 -2.01 0.20 12.53
N VAL A 22 -2.63 -0.43 11.54
CA VAL A 22 -3.35 0.25 10.47
C VAL A 22 -4.75 -0.34 10.34
N GLU A 23 -5.68 0.45 9.85
CA GLU A 23 -7.02 -0.01 9.52
C GLU A 23 -7.27 0.24 8.03
N LEU A 24 -7.70 -0.81 7.33
CA LEU A 24 -7.99 -0.76 5.92
C LEU A 24 -9.50 -0.77 5.72
N SER A 25 -10.01 0.13 4.90
CA SER A 25 -11.43 0.19 4.61
C SER A 25 -11.68 0.48 3.13
N TYR A 26 -12.79 -0.04 2.66
CA TYR A 26 -13.20 0.08 1.27
C TYR A 26 -13.70 1.49 0.97
N ALA A 27 -13.18 2.11 -0.08
CA ALA A 27 -13.69 3.38 -0.60
C ALA A 27 -14.44 3.16 -1.92
N ASN A 28 -13.78 2.51 -2.88
CA ASN A 28 -14.39 2.05 -4.13
C ASN A 28 -13.51 0.94 -4.74
N PHE A 29 -13.88 0.42 -5.90
CA PHE A 29 -13.18 -0.73 -6.47
C PHE A 29 -11.69 -0.48 -6.77
N SER A 30 -11.28 0.76 -6.91
CA SER A 30 -9.87 1.11 -7.19
C SER A 30 -9.19 1.84 -6.03
N THR A 31 -9.91 2.12 -4.95
CA THR A 31 -9.41 2.97 -3.86
C THR A 31 -9.66 2.32 -2.51
N ILE A 32 -8.62 2.29 -1.69
CA ILE A 32 -8.68 1.84 -0.32
C ILE A 32 -8.32 3.00 0.61
N THR A 33 -8.97 3.09 1.76
CA THR A 33 -8.61 4.05 2.79
C THR A 33 -7.75 3.37 3.83
N VAL A 34 -6.56 3.91 4.07
CA VAL A 34 -5.64 3.43 5.10
C VAL A 34 -5.67 4.42 6.25
N SER A 35 -6.11 3.97 7.40
CA SER A 35 -6.20 4.80 8.60
C SER A 35 -5.17 4.35 9.62
N THR A 36 -4.57 5.30 10.29
CA THR A 36 -3.64 5.02 11.38
C THR A 36 -3.76 6.07 12.46
N ARG A 37 -3.34 5.72 13.67
CA ARG A 37 -3.32 6.66 14.77
C ARG A 37 -1.98 7.35 14.82
N VAL A 38 -2.00 8.68 14.85
CA VAL A 38 -0.79 9.49 15.02
C VAL A 38 -0.90 10.36 16.26
N SER A 39 0.23 10.57 16.93
CA SER A 39 0.33 11.48 18.07
C SER A 39 0.91 12.80 17.60
N VAL A 40 0.15 13.88 17.78
CA VAL A 40 0.57 15.24 17.46
C VAL A 40 0.36 16.09 18.70
N PHE A 41 1.42 16.71 19.20
CA PHE A 41 1.38 17.55 20.41
C PHE A 41 0.75 16.88 21.62
N GLY A 42 1.00 15.57 21.82
CA GLY A 42 0.45 14.82 22.93
C GLY A 42 -0.98 14.32 22.75
N PHE A 43 -1.61 14.63 21.63
CA PHE A 43 -2.94 14.14 21.31
C PHE A 43 -2.88 13.04 20.27
N SER A 44 -3.68 11.98 20.44
CA SER A 44 -3.82 10.92 19.45
C SER A 44 -4.99 11.23 18.53
N ARG A 45 -4.77 11.11 17.21
CA ARG A 45 -5.82 11.27 16.20
C ARG A 45 -5.75 10.13 15.21
N ASN A 46 -6.91 9.69 14.74
CA ASN A 46 -7.01 8.79 13.61
C ASN A 46 -7.00 9.62 12.33
N ILE A 47 -6.08 9.30 11.44
CA ILE A 47 -5.97 10.00 10.16
C ILE A 47 -6.06 8.96 9.06
N GLY A 48 -6.85 9.26 8.02
CA GLY A 48 -7.03 8.37 6.87
C GLY A 48 -6.44 8.96 5.60
N ILE A 49 -5.81 8.10 4.82
CA ILE A 49 -5.31 8.42 3.48
C ILE A 49 -6.04 7.52 2.50
N ASP A 50 -6.54 8.09 1.41
CA ASP A 50 -7.08 7.32 0.31
C ASP A 50 -5.95 6.99 -0.67
N LEU A 51 -5.78 5.70 -0.97
CA LEU A 51 -4.83 5.21 -1.95
C LEU A 51 -5.59 4.66 -3.14
N ALA A 52 -5.43 5.27 -4.29
CA ALA A 52 -6.06 4.83 -5.52
C ALA A 52 -5.05 4.15 -6.42
N ILE A 53 -5.39 2.95 -6.88
CA ILE A 53 -4.55 2.22 -7.83
C ILE A 53 -4.74 2.82 -9.21
N GLU A 54 -3.69 3.35 -9.78
CA GLU A 54 -3.71 3.92 -11.13
C GLU A 54 -3.45 2.85 -12.19
N LYS A 55 -2.37 2.08 -12.00
CA LYS A 55 -2.00 0.98 -12.89
C LYS A 55 -0.95 0.10 -12.27
N ILE A 56 -0.75 -1.07 -12.85
CA ILE A 56 0.38 -1.97 -12.56
C ILE A 56 1.09 -2.23 -13.87
N GLU A 57 2.39 -2.03 -13.88
CA GLU A 57 3.21 -2.25 -15.07
C GLU A 57 4.60 -2.73 -14.65
N ASN A 58 5.05 -3.86 -15.18
CA ASN A 58 6.37 -4.43 -14.88
C ASN A 58 6.62 -4.61 -13.37
N SER A 59 5.61 -5.09 -12.65
CA SER A 59 5.65 -5.28 -11.19
C SER A 59 5.80 -3.98 -10.40
N VAL A 60 5.58 -2.84 -11.02
CA VAL A 60 5.52 -1.55 -10.36
C VAL A 60 4.06 -1.14 -10.19
N LEU A 61 3.70 -0.85 -8.97
CA LEU A 61 2.36 -0.39 -8.61
C LEU A 61 2.37 1.13 -8.56
N TYR A 62 1.55 1.74 -9.42
CA TYR A 62 1.40 3.19 -9.45
C TYR A 62 0.14 3.57 -8.70
N VAL A 63 0.29 4.36 -7.63
CA VAL A 63 -0.83 4.79 -6.80
C VAL A 63 -0.85 6.30 -6.68
N SER A 64 -2.04 6.86 -6.57
CA SER A 64 -2.22 8.24 -6.17
C SER A 64 -2.75 8.28 -4.75
N TYR A 65 -2.40 9.31 -4.00
CA TYR A 65 -2.87 9.46 -2.64
C TYR A 65 -3.57 10.80 -2.45
N GLY A 66 -4.59 10.77 -1.62
CA GLY A 66 -5.36 11.94 -1.26
C GLY A 66 -5.97 11.73 0.11
N GLY A 67 -6.74 12.68 0.58
CA GLY A 67 -7.44 12.49 1.84
C GLY A 67 -7.83 13.79 2.51
N ALA A 68 -8.29 13.64 3.75
CA ALA A 68 -8.76 14.74 4.58
C ALA A 68 -7.62 15.66 5.01
N LEU A 69 -7.99 16.73 5.68
CA LEU A 69 -7.05 17.68 6.28
C LEU A 69 -5.99 16.96 7.11
N GLY A 70 -4.73 17.31 6.90
CA GLY A 70 -3.62 16.72 7.62
C GLY A 70 -2.88 15.60 6.88
N ILE A 71 -3.24 15.33 5.63
CA ILE A 71 -2.57 14.31 4.82
C ILE A 71 -1.06 14.55 4.74
N GLU A 72 -0.63 15.79 4.67
CA GLU A 72 0.79 16.16 4.62
C GLU A 72 1.54 15.71 5.87
N LEU A 73 0.86 15.62 7.00
CA LEU A 73 1.45 15.11 8.23
C LEU A 73 1.65 13.59 8.21
N LEU A 74 0.91 12.88 7.33
CA LEU A 74 0.98 11.42 7.23
C LEU A 74 1.84 10.93 6.09
N VAL A 75 1.91 11.70 5.01
CA VAL A 75 2.61 11.25 3.80
C VAL A 75 4.08 10.99 4.09
N SER A 76 4.76 11.92 4.76
CA SER A 76 6.18 11.73 5.09
C SER A 76 6.43 10.52 6.00
N PRO A 77 5.69 10.32 7.11
CA PRO A 77 5.83 9.10 7.91
C PRO A 77 5.47 7.83 7.15
N ALA A 78 4.43 7.87 6.30
CA ALA A 78 4.02 6.71 5.52
C ALA A 78 5.08 6.32 4.48
N ILE A 79 5.62 7.30 3.76
CA ILE A 79 6.70 7.07 2.80
C ILE A 79 7.95 6.56 3.51
N SER A 80 8.30 7.15 4.65
CA SER A 80 9.42 6.70 5.45
C SER A 80 9.25 5.26 5.91
N PHE A 81 8.04 4.89 6.35
CA PHE A 81 7.72 3.52 6.73
C PHE A 81 7.90 2.56 5.54
N LEU A 82 7.35 2.90 4.38
CA LEU A 82 7.50 2.07 3.18
C LEU A 82 8.97 1.89 2.79
N LYS A 83 9.76 2.94 2.89
CA LYS A 83 11.20 2.87 2.60
C LYS A 83 11.95 2.01 3.61
N HIS A 84 11.47 1.91 4.85
CA HIS A 84 12.09 1.07 5.87
C HIS A 84 11.80 -0.42 5.68
N LEU A 85 10.82 -0.80 4.85
CA LEU A 85 10.57 -2.20 4.54
C LEU A 85 11.73 -2.83 3.77
N VAL A 86 12.42 -2.02 2.94
CA VAL A 86 13.56 -2.46 2.15
C VAL A 86 14.64 -1.38 2.21
N PRO A 87 15.27 -1.16 3.38
CA PRO A 87 16.12 0.01 3.62
C PRO A 87 17.36 0.07 2.73
N GLU A 88 17.84 -1.06 2.23
CA GLU A 88 19.06 -1.13 1.44
C GLU A 88 18.81 -0.97 -0.06
N LYS A 89 17.57 -0.86 -0.49
CA LYS A 89 17.22 -0.81 -1.92
C LYS A 89 16.60 0.52 -2.28
N ALA A 90 17.40 1.39 -2.85
CA ALA A 90 16.90 2.65 -3.40
C ALA A 90 15.91 2.36 -4.54
N GLY A 91 14.85 3.17 -4.63
CA GLY A 91 13.87 3.03 -5.70
C GLY A 91 12.71 2.09 -5.41
N PHE A 92 12.65 1.50 -4.20
CA PHE A 92 11.47 0.69 -3.82
C PHE A 92 10.19 1.54 -3.84
N VAL A 93 10.25 2.72 -3.28
CA VAL A 93 9.15 3.68 -3.33
C VAL A 93 9.69 4.99 -3.86
N GLU A 94 9.11 5.46 -4.94
CA GLU A 94 9.46 6.76 -5.52
C GLU A 94 8.23 7.67 -5.51
N GLU A 95 8.39 8.87 -4.99
CA GLU A 95 7.36 9.88 -5.05
C GLU A 95 7.49 10.62 -6.38
N THR A 96 6.38 10.69 -7.11
CA THR A 96 6.31 11.41 -8.37
C THR A 96 5.43 12.66 -8.21
N ALA A 97 5.44 13.55 -9.17
CA ALA A 97 4.65 14.77 -9.11
C ALA A 97 3.15 14.47 -9.03
N GLY A 98 2.40 15.34 -8.35
CA GLY A 98 0.93 15.24 -8.29
C GLY A 98 0.41 14.22 -7.28
N HIS A 99 1.07 14.08 -6.14
CA HIS A 99 0.67 13.17 -5.07
C HIS A 99 0.57 11.71 -5.54
N LYS A 100 1.60 11.25 -6.24
CA LYS A 100 1.68 9.89 -6.76
C LYS A 100 2.91 9.17 -6.25
N LEU A 101 2.78 7.86 -6.09
CA LEU A 101 3.87 6.99 -5.69
C LEU A 101 4.02 5.87 -6.70
N ALA A 102 5.26 5.46 -6.94
CA ALA A 102 5.58 4.24 -7.68
C ALA A 102 6.21 3.26 -6.70
N ILE A 103 5.61 2.09 -6.54
CA ILE A 103 6.07 1.06 -5.61
C ILE A 103 6.54 -0.14 -6.42
N ASN A 104 7.83 -0.42 -6.36
CA ASN A 104 8.41 -1.55 -7.09
C ASN A 104 8.29 -2.82 -6.25
N LEU A 105 7.27 -3.62 -6.51
CA LEU A 105 6.98 -4.83 -5.76
C LEU A 105 8.05 -5.90 -5.91
N ALA A 106 8.78 -5.90 -7.03
CA ALA A 106 9.87 -6.87 -7.25
C ALA A 106 11.05 -6.66 -6.32
N MET A 107 11.14 -5.53 -5.64
CA MET A 107 12.19 -5.28 -4.65
C MET A 107 11.88 -5.89 -3.28
N LEU A 108 10.67 -6.39 -3.07
CA LEU A 108 10.33 -7.13 -1.86
C LEU A 108 10.79 -8.59 -2.03
N ASP A 109 11.68 -9.06 -1.18
CA ASP A 109 12.25 -10.40 -1.29
C ASP A 109 11.17 -11.49 -1.22
N GLU A 110 10.12 -11.27 -0.41
CA GLU A 110 9.00 -12.19 -0.28
C GLU A 110 8.20 -12.35 -1.58
N LEU A 111 8.20 -11.35 -2.44
CA LEU A 111 7.44 -11.36 -3.69
C LEU A 111 8.30 -11.67 -4.90
N LYS A 112 9.61 -11.56 -4.80
CA LYS A 112 10.50 -11.71 -5.95
C LYS A 112 10.32 -13.05 -6.66
N ASN A 113 10.32 -14.15 -5.92
CA ASN A 113 10.15 -15.48 -6.50
C ASN A 113 8.79 -15.67 -7.16
N VAL A 114 7.74 -15.10 -6.58
CA VAL A 114 6.40 -15.16 -7.15
C VAL A 114 6.34 -14.34 -8.43
N LEU A 115 6.89 -13.13 -8.41
CA LEU A 115 6.86 -12.23 -9.57
C LEU A 115 7.73 -12.70 -10.74
N ASP A 116 8.70 -13.58 -10.47
CA ASP A 116 9.46 -14.24 -11.54
C ASP A 116 8.59 -15.20 -12.36
N LYS A 117 7.51 -15.71 -11.77
CA LYS A 117 6.63 -16.71 -12.37
C LYS A 117 5.28 -16.16 -12.83
N VAL A 118 4.83 -15.06 -12.26
CA VAL A 118 3.53 -14.48 -12.56
C VAL A 118 3.65 -13.01 -12.93
N ARG A 119 2.68 -12.57 -13.73
CA ARG A 119 2.54 -11.16 -14.08
C ARG A 119 1.28 -10.62 -13.39
N LEU A 120 1.45 -9.58 -12.60
CA LEU A 120 0.31 -8.91 -11.99
C LEU A 120 -0.43 -8.09 -13.03
N LYS A 121 -1.73 -8.27 -13.11
CA LYS A 121 -2.59 -7.60 -14.10
C LYS A 121 -3.44 -6.52 -13.49
N GLU A 122 -4.03 -6.78 -12.33
CA GLU A 122 -5.00 -5.88 -11.74
C GLU A 122 -5.08 -6.09 -10.23
N ILE A 123 -5.32 -5.00 -9.53
CA ILE A 123 -5.68 -5.03 -8.11
C ILE A 123 -7.00 -4.29 -7.97
N ARG A 124 -7.99 -4.96 -7.39
CA ARG A 124 -9.31 -4.40 -7.11
C ARG A 124 -9.65 -4.56 -5.64
N PHE A 125 -10.47 -3.67 -5.15
CA PHE A 125 -10.95 -3.72 -3.77
C PHE A 125 -12.43 -4.06 -3.75
N ASP A 126 -12.84 -4.85 -2.75
CA ASP A 126 -14.24 -5.01 -2.40
C ASP A 126 -14.43 -4.63 -0.92
N GLU A 127 -15.62 -4.78 -0.39
CA GLU A 127 -15.95 -4.32 0.97
C GLU A 127 -15.09 -4.95 2.06
N THR A 128 -14.54 -6.14 1.83
CA THR A 128 -13.82 -6.91 2.85
C THR A 128 -12.42 -7.32 2.45
N SER A 129 -12.03 -7.18 1.18
CA SER A 129 -10.78 -7.77 0.70
C SER A 129 -10.18 -7.07 -0.50
N ILE A 130 -8.91 -7.37 -0.70
CA ILE A 130 -8.14 -6.99 -1.88
C ILE A 130 -8.11 -8.19 -2.82
N ASN A 131 -8.47 -7.97 -4.08
CA ASN A 131 -8.46 -9.01 -5.11
C ASN A 131 -7.32 -8.73 -6.09
N VAL A 132 -6.39 -9.64 -6.19
CA VAL A 132 -5.22 -9.54 -7.05
C VAL A 132 -5.37 -10.52 -8.21
N VAL A 133 -5.37 -10.00 -9.43
CA VAL A 133 -5.46 -10.80 -10.64
C VAL A 133 -4.07 -10.91 -11.26
N ALA A 134 -3.65 -12.14 -11.55
CA ALA A 134 -2.34 -12.42 -12.12
C ALA A 134 -2.43 -13.49 -13.20
N THR A 135 -1.46 -13.49 -14.10
CA THR A 135 -1.32 -14.52 -15.13
C THR A 135 0.09 -15.11 -15.04
N LEU A 136 0.23 -16.35 -15.47
CA LEU A 136 1.57 -16.95 -15.60
C LEU A 136 2.36 -16.26 -16.70
N LYS A 137 3.65 -16.11 -16.45
CA LYS A 137 4.56 -15.61 -17.48
C LYS A 137 4.82 -16.65 -18.54
#